data_24b75b7cc0f8e36bf1714dbf53b819fe
#
_entry.id   24b75b7cc0f8e36bf1714dbf53b819fe
#
_cell.length_a   1.000
_cell.length_b   1.000
_cell.length_c   1.000
_cell.angle_alpha   90.00
_cell.angle_beta   90.00
_cell.angle_gamma   90.00
#
_symmetry.space_group_name_H-M   'P 1'
#
loop_
_entity.id
_entity.type
_entity.pdbx_description
1 polymer ?
#
loop_
_entity_poly.entity_id
_entity_poly.type
_entity_poly.pdbx_seq_one_letter_code
_entity_poly.pdbx_strand_id
1 'polypeptide(L)'
;FLILPTRFDCFGIAFCEACAYGIPSLGTNVGGVSQVIKEGENGFLFNIDASSLEYADKIEETFNNHTTYFELMKTARKDFEERLNWDIWLDKSNKIIEQLASEHQPDFYLPVYVINMKERVERKQHIIKEFDNKEEFELNWVEASVHPIGAVGLWNSMIKIIKMAKEKGDDIIVICEDDHYFTENYSPKLLFKEVTEAYIQGAEVLTGGIGGFGQAIPEGYHRYKVDWFWCTQFIVVYNRFFDKMLDYSFQDTDTADGVISKLATNKMVIFPFISEQR
;
A
#
# COMPACT_ATOMS: atom_id res chain seq x y z
N PHE A 1 20.65 -22.70 -31.20
CA PHE A 1 20.33 -23.27 -29.87
C PHE A 1 21.01 -22.48 -28.76
N LEU A 2 20.32 -22.30 -27.63
CA LEU A 2 20.96 -21.98 -26.36
C LEU A 2 21.27 -23.29 -25.63
N ILE A 3 22.51 -23.46 -25.17
CA ILE A 3 22.95 -24.67 -24.48
C ILE A 3 23.48 -24.28 -23.11
N LEU A 4 22.77 -24.69 -22.05
CA LEU A 4 23.17 -24.42 -20.67
C LEU A 4 23.04 -25.69 -19.80
N PRO A 5 24.11 -26.51 -19.72
CA PRO A 5 24.13 -27.71 -18.88
C PRO A 5 24.40 -27.35 -17.43
N THR A 6 23.46 -26.64 -16.80
CA THR A 6 23.58 -26.16 -15.43
C THR A 6 23.38 -27.29 -14.42
N ARG A 7 24.10 -27.25 -13.30
CA ARG A 7 23.89 -28.18 -12.18
C ARG A 7 22.82 -27.70 -11.20
N PHE A 8 22.53 -26.42 -11.25
CA PHE A 8 21.48 -25.80 -10.43
C PHE A 8 20.98 -24.52 -11.10
N ASP A 9 19.67 -24.37 -11.19
CA ASP A 9 19.02 -23.15 -11.64
C ASP A 9 17.66 -23.04 -10.98
N CYS A 10 17.32 -21.86 -10.43
CA CYS A 10 16.04 -21.65 -9.76
C CYS A 10 14.88 -21.62 -10.74
N PHE A 11 15.04 -20.95 -11.90
CA PHE A 11 13.97 -20.78 -12.89
C PHE A 11 14.46 -20.88 -14.33
N GLY A 12 15.66 -20.39 -14.63
CA GLY A 12 16.20 -20.44 -15.99
C GLY A 12 15.83 -19.22 -16.84
N ILE A 13 16.01 -18.01 -16.34
CA ILE A 13 15.70 -16.75 -17.05
C ILE A 13 16.35 -16.69 -18.44
N ALA A 14 17.58 -17.19 -18.59
CA ALA A 14 18.28 -17.23 -19.87
C ALA A 14 17.52 -18.05 -20.94
N PHE A 15 16.81 -19.10 -20.52
CA PHE A 15 15.96 -19.87 -21.43
C PHE A 15 14.72 -19.07 -21.86
N CYS A 16 14.16 -18.25 -20.99
CA CYS A 16 13.06 -17.35 -21.36
C CYS A 16 13.52 -16.31 -22.38
N GLU A 17 14.72 -15.76 -22.18
CA GLU A 17 15.34 -14.80 -23.11
C GLU A 17 15.62 -15.46 -24.47
N ALA A 18 16.09 -16.70 -24.50
CA ALA A 18 16.25 -17.45 -25.73
C ALA A 18 14.91 -17.64 -26.46
N CYS A 19 13.85 -17.99 -25.74
CA CYS A 19 12.51 -18.10 -26.29
C CYS A 19 12.02 -16.78 -26.89
N ALA A 20 12.38 -15.61 -26.31
CA ALA A 20 12.06 -14.30 -26.87
C ALA A 20 12.62 -14.08 -28.29
N TYR A 21 13.69 -14.75 -28.62
CA TYR A 21 14.29 -14.70 -29.96
C TYR A 21 13.96 -15.93 -30.82
N GLY A 22 13.04 -16.78 -30.34
CA GLY A 22 12.72 -18.05 -31.03
C GLY A 22 13.92 -19.01 -31.09
N ILE A 23 14.78 -19.01 -30.09
CA ILE A 23 15.95 -19.88 -30.00
C ILE A 23 15.60 -21.11 -29.14
N PRO A 24 15.53 -22.32 -29.71
CA PRO A 24 15.32 -23.55 -28.95
C PRO A 24 16.47 -23.79 -27.96
N SER A 25 16.14 -24.29 -26.78
CA SER A 25 17.07 -24.44 -25.68
C SER A 25 17.36 -25.89 -25.32
N LEU A 26 18.62 -26.19 -24.96
CA LEU A 26 19.05 -27.47 -24.40
C LEU A 26 19.53 -27.22 -22.96
N GLY A 27 18.85 -27.77 -22.00
CA GLY A 27 19.15 -27.55 -20.57
C GLY A 27 19.11 -28.83 -19.75
N THR A 28 19.71 -28.78 -18.57
CA THR A 28 19.62 -29.88 -17.61
C THR A 28 18.28 -29.81 -16.87
N ASN A 29 17.64 -30.95 -16.66
CA ASN A 29 16.39 -31.06 -15.89
C ASN A 29 16.66 -30.92 -14.38
N VAL A 30 16.89 -29.69 -13.92
CA VAL A 30 17.18 -29.34 -12.52
C VAL A 30 16.38 -28.10 -12.12
N GLY A 31 15.99 -28.03 -10.84
CA GLY A 31 15.27 -26.87 -10.30
C GLY A 31 14.04 -26.50 -11.11
N GLY A 32 13.93 -25.24 -11.50
CA GLY A 32 12.81 -24.70 -12.28
C GLY A 32 12.95 -24.79 -13.81
N VAL A 33 14.04 -25.35 -14.33
CA VAL A 33 14.31 -25.40 -15.79
C VAL A 33 13.20 -26.09 -16.55
N SER A 34 12.64 -27.18 -16.01
CA SER A 34 11.51 -27.91 -16.63
C SER A 34 10.18 -27.13 -16.66
N GLN A 35 10.10 -26.03 -15.92
CA GLN A 35 8.95 -25.12 -16.03
C GLN A 35 9.07 -24.18 -17.23
N VAL A 36 10.30 -23.95 -17.71
CA VAL A 36 10.59 -23.11 -18.87
C VAL A 36 10.73 -23.95 -20.14
N ILE A 37 11.60 -24.95 -20.10
CA ILE A 37 11.81 -25.86 -21.25
C ILE A 37 10.74 -26.96 -21.23
N LYS A 38 10.00 -27.05 -22.32
CA LYS A 38 9.07 -28.14 -22.60
C LYS A 38 9.69 -29.06 -23.63
N GLU A 39 9.85 -30.34 -23.26
CA GLU A 39 10.51 -31.36 -24.08
C GLU A 39 9.89 -31.47 -25.48
N GLY A 40 10.68 -31.24 -26.50
CA GLY A 40 10.27 -31.35 -27.90
C GLY A 40 9.35 -30.20 -28.40
N GLU A 41 8.98 -29.23 -27.55
CA GLU A 41 8.16 -28.09 -27.94
C GLU A 41 9.02 -26.81 -28.16
N ASN A 42 9.78 -26.40 -27.13
CA ASN A 42 10.64 -25.24 -27.20
C ASN A 42 12.12 -25.52 -26.92
N GLY A 43 12.46 -26.82 -26.70
CA GLY A 43 13.80 -27.27 -26.39
C GLY A 43 13.85 -28.71 -25.93
N PHE A 44 14.97 -29.10 -25.31
CA PHE A 44 15.21 -30.44 -24.79
C PHE A 44 15.81 -30.40 -23.39
N LEU A 45 15.39 -31.36 -22.55
CA LEU A 45 15.86 -31.53 -21.18
C LEU A 45 16.74 -32.77 -21.06
N PHE A 46 17.91 -32.61 -20.48
CA PHE A 46 18.88 -33.66 -20.26
C PHE A 46 19.00 -34.01 -18.77
N ASN A 47 19.45 -35.25 -18.52
CA ASN A 47 19.81 -35.65 -17.18
C ASN A 47 21.04 -34.86 -16.70
N ILE A 48 21.18 -34.72 -15.36
CA ILE A 48 22.33 -34.03 -14.77
C ILE A 48 23.68 -34.68 -15.12
N ASP A 49 23.67 -35.97 -15.40
CA ASP A 49 24.85 -36.77 -15.75
C ASP A 49 25.00 -36.93 -17.27
N ALA A 50 24.18 -36.24 -18.08
CA ALA A 50 24.28 -36.35 -19.54
C ALA A 50 25.64 -35.86 -20.02
N SER A 51 26.21 -36.64 -20.94
CA SER A 51 27.52 -36.37 -21.55
C SER A 51 27.43 -35.25 -22.61
N SER A 52 28.53 -34.63 -22.92
CA SER A 52 28.60 -33.66 -24.02
C SER A 52 28.22 -34.28 -25.38
N LEU A 53 28.40 -35.60 -25.55
CA LEU A 53 28.04 -36.31 -26.78
C LEU A 53 26.51 -36.37 -26.94
N GLU A 54 25.76 -36.65 -25.88
CA GLU A 54 24.28 -36.65 -25.93
C GLU A 54 23.71 -35.29 -26.33
N TYR A 55 24.30 -34.17 -25.85
CA TYR A 55 23.95 -32.84 -26.31
C TYR A 55 24.28 -32.64 -27.79
N ALA A 56 25.49 -33.06 -28.24
CA ALA A 56 25.93 -32.92 -29.62
C ALA A 56 25.01 -33.73 -30.56
N ASP A 57 24.73 -34.98 -30.25
CA ASP A 57 23.85 -35.86 -31.03
C ASP A 57 22.46 -35.24 -31.19
N LYS A 58 21.88 -34.69 -30.10
CA LYS A 58 20.56 -34.07 -30.16
C LYS A 58 20.58 -32.79 -31.01
N ILE A 59 21.61 -32.01 -30.95
CA ILE A 59 21.78 -30.83 -31.79
C ILE A 59 21.88 -31.25 -33.28
N GLU A 60 22.72 -32.22 -33.60
CA GLU A 60 22.92 -32.71 -34.98
C GLU A 60 21.61 -33.32 -35.54
N GLU A 61 20.93 -34.17 -34.77
CA GLU A 61 19.63 -34.74 -35.13
C GLU A 61 18.61 -33.68 -35.47
N THR A 62 18.47 -32.70 -34.55
CA THR A 62 17.45 -31.65 -34.67
C THR A 62 17.77 -30.67 -35.78
N PHE A 63 19.03 -30.26 -35.90
CA PHE A 63 19.49 -29.28 -36.91
C PHE A 63 19.40 -29.84 -38.33
N ASN A 64 19.72 -31.11 -38.53
CA ASN A 64 19.59 -31.78 -39.82
C ASN A 64 18.15 -31.99 -40.25
N ASN A 65 17.20 -32.02 -39.31
CA ASN A 65 15.79 -32.01 -39.59
C ASN A 65 15.26 -30.56 -39.55
N HIS A 66 15.42 -29.83 -40.64
CA HIS A 66 15.02 -28.43 -40.73
C HIS A 66 13.56 -28.16 -40.36
N THR A 67 12.65 -29.11 -40.69
CA THR A 67 11.21 -28.95 -40.32
C THR A 67 11.06 -28.93 -38.82
N THR A 68 11.63 -29.87 -38.10
CA THR A 68 11.59 -29.96 -36.63
C THR A 68 12.25 -28.74 -36.02
N TYR A 69 13.41 -28.31 -36.54
CA TYR A 69 14.11 -27.13 -36.02
C TYR A 69 13.26 -25.86 -36.14
N PHE A 70 12.64 -25.62 -37.31
CA PHE A 70 11.81 -24.45 -37.53
C PHE A 70 10.52 -24.48 -36.66
N GLU A 71 9.94 -25.66 -36.45
CA GLU A 71 8.79 -25.76 -35.55
C GLU A 71 9.17 -25.44 -34.08
N LEU A 72 10.31 -25.94 -33.59
CA LEU A 72 10.86 -25.58 -32.28
C LEU A 72 11.09 -24.08 -32.15
N MET A 73 11.61 -23.41 -33.17
CA MET A 73 11.81 -21.96 -33.17
C MET A 73 10.50 -21.20 -33.03
N LYS A 74 9.48 -21.58 -33.80
CA LYS A 74 8.16 -20.95 -33.73
C LYS A 74 7.49 -21.18 -32.37
N THR A 75 7.59 -22.41 -31.87
CA THR A 75 6.98 -22.76 -30.58
C THR A 75 7.68 -22.07 -29.42
N ALA A 76 9.02 -21.96 -29.47
CA ALA A 76 9.78 -21.18 -28.48
C ALA A 76 9.32 -19.72 -28.46
N ARG A 77 9.20 -19.08 -29.61
CA ARG A 77 8.73 -17.69 -29.69
C ARG A 77 7.30 -17.55 -29.18
N LYS A 78 6.42 -18.44 -29.59
CA LYS A 78 5.02 -18.45 -29.12
C LYS A 78 4.94 -18.64 -27.61
N ASP A 79 5.72 -19.54 -27.03
CA ASP A 79 5.75 -19.80 -25.59
C ASP A 79 6.23 -18.58 -24.80
N PHE A 80 7.17 -17.80 -25.35
CA PHE A 80 7.53 -16.50 -24.78
C PHE A 80 6.34 -15.53 -24.80
N GLU A 81 5.67 -15.37 -25.93
CA GLU A 81 4.56 -14.43 -26.09
C GLU A 81 3.36 -14.76 -25.18
N GLU A 82 3.09 -16.05 -24.97
CA GLU A 82 1.91 -16.51 -24.24
C GLU A 82 2.16 -16.82 -22.74
N ARG A 83 3.43 -17.02 -22.33
CA ARG A 83 3.73 -17.55 -20.99
C ARG A 83 4.97 -16.99 -20.30
N LEU A 84 6.08 -16.79 -21.02
CA LEU A 84 7.41 -16.60 -20.43
C LEU A 84 7.87 -15.13 -20.35
N ASN A 85 7.01 -14.16 -20.69
CA ASN A 85 7.33 -12.74 -20.57
C ASN A 85 6.79 -12.12 -19.28
N TRP A 86 7.38 -10.99 -18.90
CA TRP A 86 7.04 -10.28 -17.67
C TRP A 86 5.62 -9.72 -17.66
N ASP A 87 5.07 -9.31 -18.81
CA ASP A 87 3.73 -8.73 -18.89
C ASP A 87 2.66 -9.78 -18.54
N ILE A 88 2.82 -10.99 -19.07
CA ILE A 88 1.92 -12.13 -18.74
C ILE A 88 2.06 -12.52 -17.26
N TRP A 89 3.27 -12.50 -16.73
CA TRP A 89 3.49 -12.80 -15.31
C TRP A 89 2.86 -11.75 -14.41
N LEU A 90 3.02 -10.46 -14.72
CA LEU A 90 2.41 -9.35 -13.99
C LEU A 90 0.89 -9.42 -14.02
N ASP A 91 0.31 -9.70 -15.19
CA ASP A 91 -1.14 -9.82 -15.36
C ASP A 91 -1.73 -10.95 -14.49
N LYS A 92 -1.07 -12.12 -14.51
CA LYS A 92 -1.48 -13.26 -13.67
C LYS A 92 -1.32 -12.97 -12.18
N SER A 93 -0.21 -12.34 -11.79
CA SER A 93 0.05 -11.99 -10.38
C SER A 93 -0.95 -10.96 -9.88
N ASN A 94 -1.25 -9.93 -10.68
CA ASN A 94 -2.25 -8.92 -10.33
C ASN A 94 -3.64 -9.53 -10.15
N LYS A 95 -4.06 -10.43 -11.05
CA LYS A 95 -5.35 -11.14 -10.92
C LYS A 95 -5.44 -11.95 -9.63
N ILE A 96 -4.36 -12.65 -9.25
CA ILE A 96 -4.32 -13.40 -7.98
C ILE A 96 -4.41 -12.44 -6.79
N ILE A 97 -3.66 -11.33 -6.83
CA ILE A 97 -3.69 -10.32 -5.76
C ILE A 97 -5.08 -9.69 -5.64
N GLU A 98 -5.71 -9.33 -6.77
CA GLU A 98 -7.06 -8.77 -6.81
C GLU A 98 -8.10 -9.77 -6.27
N GLN A 99 -7.98 -11.04 -6.65
CA GLN A 99 -8.84 -12.11 -6.14
C GLN A 99 -8.67 -12.26 -4.62
N LEU A 100 -7.45 -12.39 -4.13
CA LEU A 100 -7.17 -12.50 -2.70
C LEU A 100 -7.64 -11.26 -1.92
N ALA A 101 -7.47 -10.07 -2.48
CA ALA A 101 -7.97 -8.83 -1.89
C ALA A 101 -9.50 -8.78 -1.85
N SER A 102 -10.20 -9.34 -2.85
CA SER A 102 -11.66 -9.40 -2.88
C SER A 102 -12.24 -10.48 -1.94
N GLU A 103 -11.52 -11.60 -1.77
CA GLU A 103 -11.92 -12.69 -0.86
C GLU A 103 -11.62 -12.35 0.62
N HIS A 104 -10.64 -11.50 0.85
CA HIS A 104 -10.21 -11.01 2.16
C HIS A 104 -10.37 -9.47 2.20
N GLN A 105 -11.58 -8.96 1.93
CA GLN A 105 -11.90 -7.65 2.46
C GLN A 105 -12.00 -7.83 3.98
N PRO A 106 -10.99 -7.46 4.77
CA PRO A 106 -11.23 -7.30 6.18
C PRO A 106 -12.30 -6.21 6.29
N ASP A 107 -13.24 -6.40 7.21
CA ASP A 107 -14.06 -5.31 7.72
C ASP A 107 -13.11 -4.32 8.41
N PHE A 108 -12.28 -3.64 7.60
CA PHE A 108 -11.31 -2.68 8.11
C PHE A 108 -12.03 -1.35 8.19
N TYR A 109 -12.53 -1.08 9.37
CA TYR A 109 -13.07 0.22 9.70
C TYR A 109 -11.97 1.08 10.31
N LEU A 110 -11.89 2.32 9.85
CA LEU A 110 -11.08 3.31 10.51
C LEU A 110 -11.92 3.95 11.62
N PRO A 111 -11.58 3.74 12.90
CA PRO A 111 -12.34 4.33 13.99
C PRO A 111 -12.20 5.84 13.99
N VAL A 112 -13.34 6.53 13.86
CA VAL A 112 -13.42 7.99 13.85
C VAL A 112 -14.07 8.43 15.16
N TYR A 113 -13.35 9.21 15.94
CA TYR A 113 -13.83 9.82 17.16
C TYR A 113 -14.22 11.27 16.89
N VAL A 114 -15.51 11.53 16.85
CA VAL A 114 -16.06 12.86 16.56
C VAL A 114 -16.27 13.64 17.85
N ILE A 115 -15.57 14.77 17.98
CA ILE A 115 -15.74 15.70 19.10
C ILE A 115 -16.94 16.62 18.82
N ASN A 116 -17.97 16.55 19.63
CA ASN A 116 -19.16 17.41 19.47
C ASN A 116 -19.70 17.86 20.82
N MET A 117 -20.11 19.11 20.91
CA MET A 117 -20.84 19.64 22.06
C MET A 117 -22.32 19.25 21.97
N LYS A 118 -22.91 18.83 23.06
CA LYS A 118 -24.35 18.42 23.12
C LYS A 118 -25.29 19.45 22.53
N GLU A 119 -25.02 20.71 22.77
CA GLU A 119 -25.83 21.85 22.34
C GLU A 119 -25.74 22.10 20.83
N ARG A 120 -24.68 21.59 20.15
CA ARG A 120 -24.43 21.79 18.71
C ARG A 120 -25.10 20.69 17.87
N VAL A 121 -26.41 20.55 18.01
CA VAL A 121 -27.18 19.50 17.30
C VAL A 121 -27.06 19.63 15.78
N GLU A 122 -27.04 20.84 15.26
CA GLU A 122 -26.89 21.09 13.80
C GLU A 122 -25.56 20.58 13.26
N ARG A 123 -24.45 20.81 13.99
CA ARG A 123 -23.13 20.30 13.62
C ARG A 123 -23.08 18.77 13.68
N LYS A 124 -23.74 18.19 14.68
CA LYS A 124 -23.88 16.73 14.72
C LYS A 124 -24.59 16.18 13.48
N GLN A 125 -25.68 16.81 13.05
CA GLN A 125 -26.42 16.42 11.85
C GLN A 125 -25.59 16.63 10.58
N HIS A 126 -24.75 17.66 10.56
CA HIS A 126 -23.80 17.89 9.47
C HIS A 126 -22.82 16.71 9.34
N ILE A 127 -22.14 16.32 10.42
CA ILE A 127 -21.19 15.20 10.40
C ILE A 127 -21.88 13.88 10.01
N ILE A 128 -23.10 13.62 10.49
CA ILE A 128 -23.84 12.43 10.06
C ILE A 128 -24.01 12.39 8.53
N LYS A 129 -24.25 13.54 7.89
CA LYS A 129 -24.36 13.62 6.42
C LYS A 129 -23.00 13.48 5.73
N GLU A 130 -21.94 14.05 6.29
CA GLU A 130 -20.58 13.94 5.73
C GLU A 130 -20.11 12.49 5.69
N PHE A 131 -20.45 11.70 6.69
CA PHE A 131 -20.08 10.28 6.77
C PHE A 131 -21.16 9.33 6.25
N ASP A 132 -22.27 9.83 5.70
CA ASP A 132 -23.30 8.98 5.09
C ASP A 132 -22.73 8.21 3.89
N ASN A 133 -23.05 6.91 3.79
CA ASN A 133 -22.55 5.98 2.77
C ASN A 133 -21.01 5.86 2.73
N LYS A 134 -20.33 6.08 3.85
CA LYS A 134 -18.89 5.84 4.02
C LYS A 134 -18.67 4.71 5.02
N GLU A 135 -18.88 3.47 4.52
CA GLU A 135 -18.81 2.24 5.31
C GLU A 135 -17.39 1.95 5.85
N GLU A 136 -16.39 2.61 5.31
CA GLU A 136 -15.00 2.53 5.75
C GLU A 136 -14.72 3.18 7.10
N PHE A 137 -15.70 3.87 7.71
CA PHE A 137 -15.55 4.53 8.98
C PHE A 137 -16.48 3.96 10.07
N GLU A 138 -15.93 3.73 11.26
CA GLU A 138 -16.68 3.48 12.48
C GLU A 138 -16.79 4.77 13.30
N LEU A 139 -17.97 5.41 13.31
CA LEU A 139 -18.19 6.66 14.02
C LEU A 139 -18.39 6.45 15.52
N ASN A 140 -17.52 7.04 16.32
CA ASN A 140 -17.59 7.08 17.78
C ASN A 140 -17.80 8.53 18.24
N TRP A 141 -18.94 8.82 18.86
CA TRP A 141 -19.25 10.16 19.34
C TRP A 141 -18.61 10.42 20.71
N VAL A 142 -17.90 11.54 20.82
CA VAL A 142 -17.26 11.97 22.06
C VAL A 142 -17.78 13.34 22.45
N GLU A 143 -18.41 13.41 23.60
CA GLU A 143 -18.85 14.68 24.17
C GLU A 143 -17.65 15.57 24.48
N ALA A 144 -17.64 16.78 23.91
CA ALA A 144 -16.56 17.73 24.08
C ALA A 144 -16.38 18.12 25.56
N SER A 145 -15.16 18.18 26.00
CA SER A 145 -14.81 18.68 27.33
C SER A 145 -14.98 20.21 27.36
N VAL A 146 -15.80 20.70 28.27
CA VAL A 146 -16.05 22.13 28.43
C VAL A 146 -14.98 22.75 29.33
N HIS A 147 -14.36 23.84 28.85
CA HIS A 147 -13.40 24.63 29.61
C HIS A 147 -13.52 26.12 29.23
N PRO A 148 -13.28 27.09 30.14
CA PRO A 148 -13.30 28.52 29.82
C PRO A 148 -12.38 28.89 28.65
N ILE A 149 -11.24 28.20 28.52
CA ILE A 149 -10.32 28.32 27.39
C ILE A 149 -10.63 27.18 26.41
N GLY A 150 -11.17 27.52 25.22
CA GLY A 150 -11.60 26.53 24.23
C GLY A 150 -10.51 25.54 23.81
N ALA A 151 -9.26 26.01 23.66
CA ALA A 151 -8.12 25.16 23.32
C ALA A 151 -7.86 24.08 24.37
N VAL A 152 -8.00 24.40 25.67
CA VAL A 152 -7.88 23.42 26.76
C VAL A 152 -9.01 22.40 26.70
N GLY A 153 -10.25 22.84 26.41
CA GLY A 153 -11.40 21.96 26.23
C GLY A 153 -11.20 20.97 25.07
N LEU A 154 -10.71 21.46 23.93
CA LEU A 154 -10.38 20.62 22.77
C LEU A 154 -9.29 19.60 23.11
N TRP A 155 -8.19 20.04 23.71
CA TRP A 155 -7.11 19.14 24.12
C TRP A 155 -7.60 18.05 25.08
N ASN A 156 -8.38 18.42 26.11
CA ASN A 156 -8.94 17.45 27.03
C ASN A 156 -9.83 16.42 26.35
N SER A 157 -10.57 16.83 25.31
CA SER A 157 -11.39 15.93 24.50
C SER A 157 -10.51 14.96 23.70
N MET A 158 -9.42 15.47 23.11
CA MET A 158 -8.44 14.63 22.39
C MET A 158 -7.76 13.61 23.33
N ILE A 159 -7.34 14.04 24.52
CA ILE A 159 -6.75 13.14 25.54
C ILE A 159 -7.72 12.05 25.98
N LYS A 160 -9.02 12.40 26.13
CA LYS A 160 -10.07 11.40 26.40
C LYS A 160 -10.16 10.37 25.28
N ILE A 161 -10.12 10.80 24.02
CA ILE A 161 -10.13 9.91 22.85
C ILE A 161 -8.89 9.00 22.85
N ILE A 162 -7.70 9.54 23.06
CA ILE A 162 -6.46 8.75 23.09
C ILE A 162 -6.51 7.66 24.18
N LYS A 163 -7.06 7.96 25.35
CA LYS A 163 -7.25 6.96 26.41
C LYS A 163 -8.21 5.85 25.98
N MET A 164 -9.36 6.22 25.39
CA MET A 164 -10.34 5.25 24.87
C MET A 164 -9.73 4.34 23.78
N ALA A 165 -9.01 4.92 22.84
CA ALA A 165 -8.33 4.19 21.76
C ALA A 165 -7.28 3.22 22.31
N LYS A 166 -6.48 3.67 23.27
CA LYS A 166 -5.47 2.83 23.92
C LYS A 166 -6.11 1.67 24.71
N GLU A 167 -7.23 1.89 25.39
CA GLU A 167 -7.97 0.84 26.09
C GLU A 167 -8.60 -0.19 25.14
N LYS A 168 -9.05 0.26 23.95
CA LYS A 168 -9.57 -0.62 22.88
C LYS A 168 -8.44 -1.40 22.16
N GLY A 169 -7.20 -0.93 22.21
CA GLY A 169 -6.08 -1.47 21.46
C GLY A 169 -6.06 -1.00 20.01
N ASP A 170 -6.63 0.15 19.70
CA ASP A 170 -6.63 0.73 18.36
C ASP A 170 -5.21 1.19 17.97
N ASP A 171 -4.71 0.74 16.84
CA ASP A 171 -3.39 1.16 16.31
C ASP A 171 -3.46 2.48 15.54
N ILE A 172 -4.58 2.76 14.92
CA ILE A 172 -4.83 3.93 14.07
C ILE A 172 -6.24 4.46 14.37
N ILE A 173 -6.35 5.74 14.64
CA ILE A 173 -7.63 6.40 14.84
C ILE A 173 -7.72 7.69 14.04
N VAL A 174 -8.94 8.15 13.80
CA VAL A 174 -9.20 9.51 13.33
C VAL A 174 -9.82 10.31 14.47
N ILE A 175 -9.30 11.48 14.76
CA ILE A 175 -9.96 12.51 15.54
C ILE A 175 -10.59 13.50 14.57
N CYS A 176 -11.88 13.73 14.68
CA CYS A 176 -12.65 14.58 13.80
C CYS A 176 -13.40 15.64 14.60
N GLU A 177 -13.33 16.90 14.15
CA GLU A 177 -14.13 17.99 14.73
C GLU A 177 -15.50 18.11 14.05
N ASP A 178 -16.46 18.75 14.71
CA ASP A 178 -17.86 18.81 14.24
C ASP A 178 -18.12 19.82 13.10
N ASP A 179 -17.06 20.45 12.58
CA ASP A 179 -17.09 21.36 11.43
C ASP A 179 -16.29 20.86 10.21
N HIS A 180 -15.85 19.60 10.27
CA HIS A 180 -15.22 18.94 9.16
C HIS A 180 -16.17 18.72 7.98
N TYR A 181 -15.66 18.83 6.75
CA TYR A 181 -16.31 18.30 5.55
C TYR A 181 -15.29 17.68 4.60
N PHE A 182 -15.73 16.68 3.83
CA PHE A 182 -14.89 16.08 2.80
C PHE A 182 -14.88 16.94 1.54
N THR A 183 -13.72 17.06 0.91
CA THR A 183 -13.58 17.70 -0.40
C THR A 183 -13.88 16.73 -1.53
N GLU A 184 -13.94 17.23 -2.76
CA GLU A 184 -14.08 16.40 -3.97
C GLU A 184 -12.89 15.46 -4.21
N ASN A 185 -11.76 15.71 -3.58
CA ASN A 185 -10.56 14.87 -3.67
C ASN A 185 -10.62 13.62 -2.79
N TYR A 186 -11.61 13.54 -1.89
CA TYR A 186 -11.76 12.39 -1.05
C TYR A 186 -12.15 11.15 -1.85
N SER A 187 -11.48 10.05 -1.56
CA SER A 187 -11.96 8.69 -1.89
C SER A 187 -11.44 7.69 -0.86
N PRO A 188 -12.19 6.59 -0.57
CA PRO A 188 -11.74 5.54 0.34
C PRO A 188 -10.38 4.97 -0.08
N LYS A 189 -10.19 4.72 -1.36
CA LYS A 189 -8.93 4.18 -1.92
C LYS A 189 -7.74 5.10 -1.64
N LEU A 190 -7.89 6.41 -1.84
CA LEU A 190 -6.84 7.38 -1.55
C LEU A 190 -6.55 7.42 -0.05
N LEU A 191 -7.59 7.52 0.78
CA LEU A 191 -7.44 7.58 2.22
C LEU A 191 -6.68 6.36 2.76
N PHE A 192 -7.14 5.13 2.46
CA PHE A 192 -6.49 3.92 2.95
C PHE A 192 -5.06 3.77 2.47
N LYS A 193 -4.81 4.10 1.22
CA LYS A 193 -3.44 4.08 0.68
C LYS A 193 -2.54 5.01 1.48
N GLU A 194 -2.93 6.27 1.63
CA GLU A 194 -2.09 7.27 2.29
C GLU A 194 -1.95 7.01 3.80
N VAL A 195 -3.01 6.51 4.47
CA VAL A 195 -2.95 6.10 5.89
C VAL A 195 -1.99 4.93 6.07
N THR A 196 -2.06 3.91 5.21
CA THR A 196 -1.20 2.72 5.30
C THR A 196 0.26 3.08 5.00
N GLU A 197 0.52 3.82 3.94
CA GLU A 197 1.88 4.22 3.57
C GLU A 197 2.51 5.15 4.61
N ALA A 198 1.73 6.07 5.19
CA ALA A 198 2.20 6.92 6.28
C ALA A 198 2.55 6.09 7.53
N TYR A 199 1.74 5.07 7.86
CA TYR A 199 2.05 4.14 8.95
C TYR A 199 3.39 3.42 8.72
N ILE A 200 3.60 2.88 7.52
CA ILE A 200 4.84 2.19 7.15
C ILE A 200 6.05 3.13 7.22
N GLN A 201 5.89 4.38 6.83
CA GLN A 201 6.94 5.41 6.90
C GLN A 201 7.14 5.99 8.31
N GLY A 202 6.44 5.47 9.31
CA GLY A 202 6.62 5.86 10.71
C GLY A 202 5.98 7.19 11.07
N ALA A 203 4.95 7.65 10.32
CA ALA A 203 4.20 8.84 10.68
C ALA A 203 3.58 8.71 12.07
N GLU A 204 3.57 9.80 12.81
CA GLU A 204 2.91 9.93 14.11
C GLU A 204 1.51 10.53 13.95
N VAL A 205 1.37 11.43 12.98
CA VAL A 205 0.11 12.02 12.57
C VAL A 205 0.04 12.19 11.06
N LEU A 206 -1.17 12.07 10.49
CA LEU A 206 -1.47 12.38 9.10
C LEU A 206 -2.75 13.20 9.07
N THR A 207 -2.72 14.38 8.46
CA THR A 207 -3.87 15.26 8.37
C THR A 207 -4.56 15.17 7.01
N GLY A 208 -5.89 15.25 6.99
CA GLY A 208 -6.66 15.31 5.74
C GLY A 208 -6.62 16.66 5.05
N GLY A 209 -6.26 17.72 5.79
CA GLY A 209 -6.08 19.09 5.32
C GLY A 209 -5.55 19.97 6.43
N ILE A 210 -4.89 21.06 6.09
CA ILE A 210 -4.23 21.98 7.02
C ILE A 210 -4.44 23.44 6.64
N GLY A 211 -4.45 24.32 7.64
CA GLY A 211 -4.58 25.77 7.43
C GLY A 211 -3.28 26.48 7.07
N GLY A 212 -2.12 25.85 7.30
CA GLY A 212 -0.82 26.45 7.00
C GLY A 212 0.34 25.52 7.33
N PHE A 213 1.50 25.81 6.77
CA PHE A 213 2.79 25.12 7.00
C PHE A 213 3.94 26.05 6.60
N GLY A 214 5.16 25.75 7.03
CA GLY A 214 6.36 26.46 6.58
C GLY A 214 7.01 25.76 5.39
N GLN A 215 7.37 24.48 5.55
CA GLN A 215 7.98 23.66 4.52
C GLN A 215 7.21 22.35 4.35
N ALA A 216 7.11 21.89 3.10
CA ALA A 216 6.52 20.61 2.76
C ALA A 216 7.49 19.81 1.87
N ILE A 217 7.75 18.55 2.26
CA ILE A 217 8.66 17.66 1.55
C ILE A 217 7.82 16.49 1.02
N PRO A 218 7.83 16.19 -0.30
CA PRO A 218 7.10 15.06 -0.84
C PRO A 218 7.60 13.72 -0.25
N GLU A 219 6.68 12.90 0.25
CA GLU A 219 6.93 11.54 0.73
C GLU A 219 6.15 10.48 -0.08
N GLY A 220 5.43 10.93 -1.11
CA GLY A 220 4.62 10.13 -2.02
C GLY A 220 3.92 11.00 -3.05
N TYR A 221 3.02 10.41 -3.85
CA TYR A 221 2.25 11.15 -4.86
C TYR A 221 1.25 12.13 -4.25
N HIS A 222 0.67 11.76 -3.09
CA HIS A 222 -0.38 12.51 -2.42
C HIS A 222 -0.06 12.78 -0.95
N ARG A 223 1.19 12.67 -0.54
CA ARG A 223 1.59 12.86 0.84
C ARG A 223 2.84 13.69 0.95
N TYR A 224 2.81 14.65 1.89
CA TYR A 224 3.90 15.56 2.17
C TYR A 224 4.19 15.55 3.67
N LYS A 225 5.47 15.45 4.02
CA LYS A 225 5.94 15.73 5.37
C LYS A 225 6.02 17.25 5.56
N VAL A 226 5.47 17.74 6.68
CA VAL A 226 5.45 19.17 6.99
C VAL A 226 6.22 19.47 8.27
N ASP A 227 6.78 20.67 8.37
CA ASP A 227 7.52 21.10 9.57
C ASP A 227 6.57 21.49 10.71
N TRP A 228 5.45 22.13 10.40
CA TRP A 228 4.35 22.45 11.30
C TRP A 228 3.04 22.52 10.52
N PHE A 229 1.90 22.55 11.23
CA PHE A 229 0.59 22.77 10.62
C PHE A 229 -0.39 23.39 11.60
N TRP A 230 -1.43 24.02 11.05
CA TRP A 230 -2.62 24.43 11.78
C TRP A 230 -3.83 23.61 11.33
N CYS A 231 -4.84 23.58 12.20
CA CYS A 231 -6.11 22.88 12.06
C CYS A 231 -6.02 21.38 12.31
N THR A 232 -7.02 20.90 13.05
CA THR A 232 -7.13 19.49 13.48
C THR A 232 -8.49 18.88 13.15
N GLN A 233 -9.24 19.48 12.20
CA GLN A 233 -10.61 19.07 11.85
C GLN A 233 -10.73 17.61 11.41
N PHE A 234 -9.66 17.01 10.84
CA PHE A 234 -9.60 15.60 10.47
C PHE A 234 -8.14 15.14 10.53
N ILE A 235 -7.78 14.51 11.64
CA ILE A 235 -6.41 14.08 11.90
C ILE A 235 -6.36 12.59 12.21
N VAL A 236 -5.57 11.85 11.44
CA VAL A 236 -5.23 10.46 11.71
C VAL A 236 -4.10 10.44 12.72
N VAL A 237 -4.28 9.73 13.82
CA VAL A 237 -3.30 9.61 14.91
C VAL A 237 -2.91 8.14 15.04
N TYR A 238 -1.62 7.87 14.97
CA TYR A 238 -1.06 6.52 15.10
C TYR A 238 -0.69 6.23 16.55
N ASN A 239 -0.83 4.98 16.98
CA ASN A 239 -0.60 4.56 18.39
C ASN A 239 0.76 4.97 18.94
N ARG A 240 1.79 5.04 18.08
CA ARG A 240 3.14 5.51 18.46
C ARG A 240 3.20 6.95 18.95
N PHE A 241 2.14 7.73 18.71
CA PHE A 241 2.03 9.12 19.17
C PHE A 241 1.20 9.26 20.45
N PHE A 242 0.42 8.25 20.83
CA PHE A 242 -0.50 8.32 21.96
C PHE A 242 0.20 8.71 23.27
N ASP A 243 1.29 8.06 23.62
CA ASP A 243 1.99 8.34 24.86
C ASP A 243 2.58 9.75 24.89
N LYS A 244 3.08 10.26 23.78
CA LYS A 244 3.54 11.66 23.70
C LYS A 244 2.44 12.66 24.00
N MET A 245 1.21 12.40 23.54
CA MET A 245 0.04 13.24 23.84
C MET A 245 -0.36 13.12 25.32
N LEU A 246 -0.38 11.90 25.87
CA LEU A 246 -0.77 11.64 27.27
C LEU A 246 0.20 12.24 28.28
N ASP A 247 1.48 12.26 27.97
CA ASP A 247 2.55 12.76 28.86
C ASP A 247 2.69 14.29 28.81
N TYR A 248 2.04 14.96 27.85
CA TYR A 248 2.19 16.40 27.69
C TYR A 248 1.32 17.19 28.68
N SER A 249 1.92 18.10 29.42
CA SER A 249 1.23 19.04 30.32
C SER A 249 0.80 20.29 29.54
N PHE A 250 -0.43 20.29 29.06
CA PHE A 250 -1.01 21.36 28.27
C PHE A 250 -1.19 22.64 29.09
N GLN A 251 -0.74 23.77 28.57
CA GLN A 251 -0.78 25.07 29.23
C GLN A 251 -1.93 25.92 28.68
N ASP A 252 -2.37 26.91 29.44
CA ASP A 252 -3.47 27.83 29.06
C ASP A 252 -3.16 28.67 27.79
N THR A 253 -1.88 28.79 27.44
CA THR A 253 -1.41 29.50 26.23
C THR A 253 -1.23 28.60 25.02
N ASP A 254 -1.39 27.29 25.18
CA ASP A 254 -1.20 26.33 24.11
C ASP A 254 -2.44 26.26 23.19
N THR A 255 -2.20 25.84 21.95
CA THR A 255 -3.24 25.41 21.02
C THR A 255 -3.04 23.93 20.68
N ALA A 256 -4.12 23.19 20.41
CA ALA A 256 -4.05 21.76 20.18
C ALA A 256 -3.19 21.43 18.94
N ASP A 257 -3.39 22.14 17.84
CA ASP A 257 -2.61 22.01 16.62
C ASP A 257 -1.12 22.38 16.82
N GLY A 258 -0.86 23.46 17.56
CA GLY A 258 0.50 23.89 17.91
C GLY A 258 1.25 22.84 18.72
N VAL A 259 0.58 22.24 19.73
CA VAL A 259 1.18 21.19 20.56
C VAL A 259 1.41 19.91 19.76
N ILE A 260 0.41 19.44 18.99
CA ILE A 260 0.57 18.27 18.14
C ILE A 260 1.71 18.49 17.15
N SER A 261 1.72 19.64 16.51
CA SER A 261 2.76 20.04 15.56
C SER A 261 4.16 20.06 16.18
N LYS A 262 4.28 20.47 17.44
CA LYS A 262 5.54 20.50 18.19
C LYS A 262 6.00 19.11 18.62
N LEU A 263 5.06 18.27 19.10
CA LEU A 263 5.37 16.93 19.65
C LEU A 263 5.64 15.89 18.54
N ALA A 264 4.89 15.98 17.44
CA ALA A 264 5.03 15.05 16.32
C ALA A 264 6.29 15.35 15.52
N THR A 265 7.25 14.43 15.52
CA THR A 265 8.49 14.53 14.75
C THR A 265 8.30 14.12 13.29
N ASN A 266 7.35 13.20 13.05
CA ASN A 266 6.98 12.75 11.71
C ASN A 266 5.48 13.00 11.49
N LYS A 267 5.16 14.18 10.99
CA LYS A 267 3.81 14.65 10.68
C LYS A 267 3.65 14.87 9.18
N MET A 268 2.55 14.38 8.65
CA MET A 268 2.29 14.39 7.21
C MET A 268 0.90 14.95 6.91
N VAL A 269 0.71 15.37 5.67
CA VAL A 269 -0.57 15.84 5.13
C VAL A 269 -0.86 15.16 3.81
N ILE A 270 -2.13 14.85 3.56
CA ILE A 270 -2.62 14.41 2.25
C ILE A 270 -2.84 15.63 1.37
N PHE A 271 -2.33 15.60 0.14
CA PHE A 271 -2.56 16.64 -0.86
C PHE A 271 -2.83 16.03 -2.25
N PRO A 272 -3.86 16.48 -2.99
CA PRO A 272 -4.83 17.52 -2.62
C PRO A 272 -5.58 17.20 -1.32
N PHE A 273 -5.98 18.23 -0.59
CA PHE A 273 -6.67 18.05 0.68
C PHE A 273 -7.97 17.27 0.51
N ILE A 274 -8.20 16.29 1.37
CA ILE A 274 -9.42 15.49 1.41
C ILE A 274 -10.41 15.98 2.46
N SER A 275 -9.97 16.92 3.31
CA SER A 275 -10.73 17.49 4.41
C SER A 275 -10.50 18.98 4.50
N GLU A 276 -11.56 19.71 4.76
CA GLU A 276 -11.54 21.14 5.07
C GLU A 276 -12.44 21.45 6.27
N GLN A 277 -12.30 22.67 6.81
CA GLN A 277 -13.08 23.17 7.93
C GLN A 277 -14.11 24.17 7.41
N ARG A 278 -15.33 24.08 7.90
CA ARG A 278 -16.44 24.97 7.54
C ARG A 278 -16.41 26.29 8.29
#